data_6aa57205c7a196e1e7eca159912a9f81
#
_entry.id   6aa57205c7a196e1e7eca159912a9f81
#
_cell.length_a   1.000
_cell.length_b   1.000
_cell.length_c   1.000
_cell.angle_alpha   90.00
_cell.angle_beta   90.00
_cell.angle_gamma   90.00
#
_symmetry.space_group_name_H-M   'P 1'
#
loop_
_entity.id
_entity.type
_entity.pdbx_description
1 polymer ?
#
loop_
_entity_poly.entity_id
_entity_poly.type
_entity_poly.pdbx_seq_one_letter_code
_entity_poly.pdbx_strand_id
1 'polypeptide(L)'
;METLIAKNEARNRWYPQSVESYKMSIKIPYDTQENKRLNSNFAYSMQYIEYIEKQIKELKLSEVLLTMLYKSYIITGMGITEMLFVYLLKSTGNWNKTEWEEYSNFKANPIETDGVTIKAETKLYKKVPSYEMRMDLDSMIKRIEKKHILTIDHNIFPALK
;
A
#
# COMPACT_ATOMS: atom_id res chain seq x y z
N MET A 1 -38.04 -1.70 6.14
CA MET A 1 -37.07 -2.28 7.09
C MET A 1 -36.96 -3.75 6.75
N GLU A 2 -36.00 -4.13 5.91
CA GLU A 2 -35.78 -5.53 5.62
C GLU A 2 -35.25 -6.22 6.87
N THR A 3 -35.95 -7.23 7.32
CA THR A 3 -35.59 -8.06 8.47
C THR A 3 -34.26 -8.73 8.19
N LEU A 4 -33.30 -8.59 9.10
CA LEU A 4 -32.08 -9.38 9.11
C LEU A 4 -32.44 -10.86 8.98
N ILE A 5 -31.96 -11.50 7.92
CA ILE A 5 -32.19 -12.90 7.59
C ILE A 5 -31.93 -13.76 8.83
N ALA A 6 -32.93 -14.54 9.23
CA ALA A 6 -32.86 -15.37 10.42
C ALA A 6 -31.70 -16.36 10.33
N LYS A 7 -30.99 -16.59 11.44
CA LYS A 7 -29.82 -17.46 11.57
C LYS A 7 -29.99 -18.90 11.04
N ASN A 8 -31.21 -19.34 10.76
CA ASN A 8 -31.51 -20.71 10.33
C ASN A 8 -31.46 -20.95 8.82
N GLU A 9 -31.28 -19.92 7.98
CA GLU A 9 -31.12 -20.10 6.53
C GLU A 9 -29.66 -20.31 6.12
N ALA A 10 -29.01 -21.31 6.71
CA ALA A 10 -27.62 -21.61 6.46
C ALA A 10 -27.32 -22.13 5.03
N ARG A 11 -28.35 -22.47 4.24
CA ARG A 11 -28.18 -23.12 2.93
C ARG A 11 -27.74 -22.19 1.79
N ASN A 12 -27.86 -20.87 1.92
CA ASN A 12 -27.53 -19.89 0.89
C ASN A 12 -26.48 -18.87 1.35
N ARG A 13 -25.62 -19.22 2.27
CA ARG A 13 -24.53 -18.32 2.67
C ARG A 13 -23.48 -18.27 1.58
N TRP A 14 -23.17 -17.05 1.13
CA TRP A 14 -21.99 -16.82 0.31
C TRP A 14 -20.72 -16.90 1.17
N TYR A 15 -19.71 -17.53 0.63
CA TYR A 15 -18.37 -17.59 1.22
C TYR A 15 -17.36 -17.02 0.22
N PRO A 16 -16.38 -16.19 0.67
CA PRO A 16 -15.29 -15.78 -0.18
C PRO A 16 -14.39 -16.97 -0.50
N GLN A 17 -13.52 -16.80 -1.47
CA GLN A 17 -12.47 -17.79 -1.76
C GLN A 17 -11.66 -18.09 -0.49
N SER A 18 -11.15 -19.32 -0.36
CA SER A 18 -10.47 -19.74 0.86
C SER A 18 -9.17 -18.96 1.09
N VAL A 19 -8.82 -18.75 2.35
CA VAL A 19 -7.55 -18.10 2.76
C VAL A 19 -6.35 -18.84 2.16
N GLU A 20 -6.39 -20.16 2.14
CA GLU A 20 -5.34 -21.02 1.59
C GLU A 20 -5.17 -20.79 0.08
N SER A 21 -6.26 -20.63 -0.65
CA SER A 21 -6.21 -20.35 -2.09
C SER A 21 -5.52 -19.01 -2.37
N TYR A 22 -5.84 -17.97 -1.59
CA TYR A 22 -5.16 -16.68 -1.72
C TYR A 22 -3.68 -16.75 -1.34
N LYS A 23 -3.33 -17.47 -0.27
CA LYS A 23 -1.93 -17.67 0.12
C LYS A 23 -1.12 -18.38 -0.97
N MET A 24 -1.72 -19.34 -1.66
CA MET A 24 -1.07 -20.04 -2.77
C MET A 24 -0.95 -19.19 -4.04
N SER A 25 -1.77 -18.17 -4.21
CA SER A 25 -1.71 -17.29 -5.39
C SER A 25 -0.48 -16.38 -5.41
N ILE A 26 0.09 -16.08 -4.25
CA ILE A 26 1.34 -15.33 -4.12
C ILE A 26 2.47 -16.26 -3.69
N LYS A 27 3.58 -16.24 -4.42
CA LYS A 27 4.74 -17.11 -4.15
C LYS A 27 5.68 -16.46 -3.11
N ILE A 28 5.16 -16.13 -1.93
CA ILE A 28 5.96 -15.62 -0.82
C ILE A 28 6.38 -16.80 0.07
N PRO A 29 7.69 -17.00 0.32
CA PRO A 29 8.18 -18.07 1.17
C PRO A 29 7.64 -17.98 2.60
N TYR A 30 7.40 -19.13 3.23
CA TYR A 30 6.96 -19.22 4.63
C TYR A 30 8.15 -19.37 5.61
N ASP A 31 9.30 -18.85 5.26
CA ASP A 31 10.58 -18.99 5.97
C ASP A 31 10.70 -18.09 7.20
N THR A 32 10.08 -16.91 7.16
CA THR A 32 10.14 -15.93 8.26
C THR A 32 8.76 -15.66 8.85
N GLN A 33 8.74 -15.19 10.10
CA GLN A 33 7.51 -14.77 10.75
C GLN A 33 6.87 -13.56 10.04
N GLU A 34 7.69 -12.67 9.45
CA GLU A 34 7.24 -11.53 8.67
C GLU A 34 6.51 -12.00 7.41
N ASN A 35 7.09 -12.94 6.67
CA ASN A 35 6.49 -13.52 5.47
C ASN A 35 5.18 -14.27 5.76
N LYS A 36 5.10 -14.98 6.88
CA LYS A 36 3.85 -15.63 7.32
C LYS A 36 2.74 -14.62 7.61
N ARG A 37 3.08 -13.52 8.29
CA ARG A 37 2.12 -12.43 8.57
C ARG A 37 1.67 -11.75 7.28
N LEU A 38 2.60 -11.48 6.38
CA LEU A 38 2.31 -10.85 5.09
C LEU A 38 1.36 -11.72 4.26
N ASN A 39 1.64 -13.02 4.12
CA ASN A 39 0.75 -13.98 3.44
C ASN A 39 -0.66 -13.98 4.04
N SER A 40 -0.75 -13.99 5.37
CA SER A 40 -2.05 -13.98 6.05
C SER A 40 -2.81 -12.67 5.83
N ASN A 41 -2.12 -11.53 5.99
CA ASN A 41 -2.73 -10.21 5.76
C ASN A 41 -3.19 -10.05 4.31
N PHE A 42 -2.40 -10.52 3.35
CA PHE A 42 -2.79 -10.54 1.95
C PHE A 42 -4.08 -11.33 1.74
N ALA A 43 -4.13 -12.58 2.22
CA ALA A 43 -5.27 -13.46 2.02
C ALA A 43 -6.57 -12.89 2.64
N TYR A 44 -6.51 -12.36 3.87
CA TYR A 44 -7.68 -11.75 4.50
C TYR A 44 -8.09 -10.45 3.81
N SER A 45 -7.15 -9.65 3.34
CA SER A 45 -7.47 -8.43 2.59
C SER A 45 -8.12 -8.76 1.24
N MET A 46 -7.69 -9.83 0.57
CA MET A 46 -8.33 -10.31 -0.65
C MET A 46 -9.75 -10.81 -0.40
N GLN A 47 -9.99 -11.56 0.68
CA GLN A 47 -11.35 -11.95 1.07
C GLN A 47 -12.24 -10.73 1.35
N TYR A 48 -11.68 -9.68 1.97
CA TYR A 48 -12.41 -8.45 2.25
C TYR A 48 -12.74 -7.68 0.96
N ILE A 49 -11.82 -7.62 0.00
CA ILE A 49 -12.08 -7.03 -1.34
C ILE A 49 -13.19 -7.79 -2.05
N GLU A 50 -13.14 -9.13 -2.06
CA GLU A 50 -14.18 -9.97 -2.67
C GLU A 50 -15.55 -9.74 -2.03
N TYR A 51 -15.59 -9.59 -0.71
CA TYR A 51 -16.81 -9.25 0.01
C TYR A 51 -17.36 -7.87 -0.36
N ILE A 52 -16.51 -6.84 -0.44
CA ILE A 52 -16.93 -5.50 -0.88
C ILE A 52 -17.46 -5.55 -2.31
N GLU A 53 -16.75 -6.23 -3.21
CA GLU A 53 -17.15 -6.37 -4.60
C GLU A 53 -18.51 -7.06 -4.73
N LYS A 54 -18.75 -8.10 -3.94
CA LYS A 54 -20.04 -8.79 -3.84
C LYS A 54 -21.15 -7.83 -3.42
N GLN A 55 -20.92 -7.02 -2.39
CA GLN A 55 -21.89 -6.03 -1.93
C GLN A 55 -22.21 -4.98 -3.00
N ILE A 56 -21.19 -4.46 -3.69
CA ILE A 56 -21.37 -3.48 -4.78
C ILE A 56 -22.23 -4.07 -5.91
N LYS A 57 -22.03 -5.34 -6.24
CA LYS A 57 -22.74 -6.00 -7.37
C LYS A 57 -24.17 -6.42 -7.03
N GLU A 58 -24.43 -6.83 -5.80
CA GLU A 58 -25.69 -7.50 -5.45
C GLU A 58 -26.66 -6.63 -4.63
N LEU A 59 -26.16 -5.61 -3.93
CA LEU A 59 -27.00 -4.79 -3.08
C LEU A 59 -27.50 -3.53 -3.83
N LYS A 60 -28.77 -3.25 -3.70
CA LYS A 60 -29.38 -1.98 -4.15
C LYS A 60 -29.12 -0.91 -3.07
N LEU A 61 -28.00 -0.22 -3.17
CA LEU A 61 -27.55 0.76 -2.19
C LEU A 61 -27.88 2.19 -2.62
N SER A 62 -28.04 3.08 -1.64
CA SER A 62 -28.03 4.52 -1.90
C SER A 62 -26.66 4.96 -2.41
N GLU A 63 -26.60 6.06 -3.16
CA GLU A 63 -25.35 6.61 -3.72
C GLU A 63 -24.29 6.85 -2.63
N VAL A 64 -24.69 7.27 -1.44
CA VAL A 64 -23.79 7.48 -0.29
C VAL A 64 -23.12 6.17 0.13
N LEU A 65 -23.91 5.11 0.34
CA LEU A 65 -23.39 3.80 0.74
C LEU A 65 -22.53 3.17 -0.33
N LEU A 66 -22.95 3.31 -1.59
CA LEU A 66 -22.17 2.84 -2.73
C LEU A 66 -20.81 3.55 -2.82
N THR A 67 -20.79 4.87 -2.61
CA THR A 67 -19.53 5.65 -2.56
C THR A 67 -18.62 5.19 -1.43
N MET A 68 -19.18 4.88 -0.25
CA MET A 68 -18.41 4.34 0.88
C MET A 68 -17.79 2.99 0.56
N LEU A 69 -18.52 2.10 -0.12
CA LEU A 69 -18.00 0.79 -0.54
C LEU A 69 -16.88 0.94 -1.59
N TYR A 70 -17.04 1.81 -2.58
CA TYR A 70 -15.97 2.10 -3.54
C TYR A 70 -14.71 2.65 -2.87
N LYS A 71 -14.86 3.57 -1.92
CA LYS A 71 -13.72 4.07 -1.14
C LYS A 71 -13.02 2.94 -0.38
N SER A 72 -13.78 2.09 0.30
CA SER A 72 -13.23 0.94 1.03
C SER A 72 -12.52 -0.04 0.10
N TYR A 73 -13.08 -0.31 -1.08
CA TYR A 73 -12.46 -1.14 -2.12
C TYR A 73 -11.11 -0.57 -2.56
N ILE A 74 -11.06 0.71 -2.90
CA ILE A 74 -9.84 1.39 -3.36
C ILE A 74 -8.78 1.41 -2.24
N ILE A 75 -9.15 1.81 -1.02
CA ILE A 75 -8.21 1.89 0.11
C ILE A 75 -7.62 0.51 0.40
N THR A 76 -8.44 -0.53 0.41
CA THR A 76 -7.96 -1.89 0.67
C THR A 76 -7.06 -2.39 -0.46
N GLY A 77 -7.43 -2.15 -1.71
CA GLY A 77 -6.62 -2.50 -2.88
C GLY A 77 -5.26 -1.80 -2.88
N MET A 78 -5.23 -0.51 -2.56
CA MET A 78 -3.98 0.24 -2.42
C MET A 78 -3.12 -0.28 -1.28
N GLY A 79 -3.72 -0.64 -0.14
CA GLY A 79 -3.00 -1.25 0.98
C GLY A 79 -2.36 -2.60 0.63
N ILE A 80 -3.05 -3.43 -0.17
CA ILE A 80 -2.49 -4.68 -0.69
C ILE A 80 -1.29 -4.38 -1.61
N THR A 81 -1.43 -3.43 -2.52
CA THR A 81 -0.37 -3.05 -3.46
C THR A 81 0.86 -2.54 -2.70
N GLU A 82 0.67 -1.63 -1.73
CA GLU A 82 1.76 -1.12 -0.89
C GLU A 82 2.48 -2.25 -0.15
N MET A 83 1.74 -3.15 0.46
CA MET A 83 2.29 -4.30 1.19
C MET A 83 3.14 -5.20 0.28
N LEU A 84 2.70 -5.48 -0.94
CA LEU A 84 3.43 -6.29 -1.90
C LEU A 84 4.69 -5.57 -2.41
N PHE A 85 4.64 -4.25 -2.61
CA PHE A 85 5.81 -3.46 -3.01
C PHE A 85 6.86 -3.39 -1.90
N VAL A 86 6.43 -3.23 -0.65
CA VAL A 86 7.34 -3.33 0.52
C VAL A 86 8.06 -4.67 0.52
N TYR A 87 7.31 -5.76 0.37
CA TYR A 87 7.91 -7.10 0.31
C TYR A 87 8.89 -7.22 -0.85
N LEU A 88 8.49 -6.81 -2.04
CA LEU A 88 9.31 -6.92 -3.25
C LEU A 88 10.62 -6.13 -3.12
N LEU A 89 10.57 -4.91 -2.63
CA LEU A 89 11.76 -4.09 -2.41
C LEU A 89 12.68 -4.63 -1.32
N LYS A 90 12.12 -5.18 -0.25
CA LYS A 90 12.90 -5.80 0.84
C LYS A 90 13.55 -7.10 0.38
N SER A 91 12.80 -7.98 -0.26
CA SER A 91 13.31 -9.30 -0.73
C SER A 91 14.40 -9.17 -1.80
N THR A 92 14.34 -8.11 -2.61
CA THR A 92 15.36 -7.81 -3.64
C THR A 92 16.51 -6.95 -3.11
N GLY A 93 16.56 -6.60 -1.82
CA GLY A 93 17.58 -5.76 -1.23
C GLY A 93 17.54 -4.28 -1.69
N ASN A 94 16.44 -3.85 -2.29
CA ASN A 94 16.24 -2.50 -2.82
C ASN A 94 15.46 -1.58 -1.86
N TRP A 95 15.20 -2.02 -0.63
CA TRP A 95 14.58 -1.15 0.38
C TRP A 95 15.50 0.01 0.76
N ASN A 96 14.90 1.17 1.05
CA ASN A 96 15.69 2.36 1.38
C ASN A 96 16.31 2.24 2.77
N LYS A 97 17.64 2.34 2.82
CA LYS A 97 18.42 2.36 4.07
C LYS A 97 19.30 3.60 4.09
N THR A 98 19.52 4.15 5.25
CA THR A 98 20.45 5.27 5.46
C THR A 98 21.29 5.05 6.71
N GLU A 99 22.48 5.63 6.68
CA GLU A 99 23.38 5.73 7.83
C GLU A 99 23.49 7.18 8.33
N TRP A 100 22.62 8.06 7.80
CA TRP A 100 22.66 9.48 8.08
C TRP A 100 21.32 9.94 8.63
N GLU A 101 21.37 10.63 9.78
CA GLU A 101 20.22 11.27 10.41
C GLU A 101 20.44 12.79 10.40
N GLU A 102 19.39 13.55 10.04
CA GLU A 102 19.46 15.01 10.10
C GLU A 102 19.67 15.45 11.54
N TYR A 103 20.81 16.11 11.79
CA TYR A 103 21.20 16.59 13.11
C TYR A 103 20.72 18.01 13.35
N SER A 104 20.81 18.86 12.35
CA SER A 104 20.41 20.26 12.42
C SER A 104 20.09 20.82 11.04
N ASN A 105 19.17 21.80 11.00
CA ASN A 105 18.79 22.49 9.80
C ASN A 105 18.84 24.01 10.06
N PHE A 106 19.68 24.72 9.32
CA PHE A 106 19.82 26.16 9.39
C PHE A 106 19.18 26.77 8.15
N LYS A 107 18.19 27.65 8.37
CA LYS A 107 17.51 28.39 7.30
C LYS A 107 17.86 29.84 7.43
N ALA A 108 18.45 30.42 6.40
CA ALA A 108 18.62 31.87 6.33
C ALA A 108 17.29 32.54 5.97
N ASN A 109 17.10 33.76 6.45
CA ASN A 109 15.98 34.59 5.98
C ASN A 109 16.10 34.82 4.46
N PRO A 110 14.99 34.78 3.72
CA PRO A 110 15.01 35.09 2.30
C PRO A 110 15.57 36.50 2.05
N ILE A 111 16.42 36.64 1.04
CA ILE A 111 17.00 37.89 0.59
C ILE A 111 16.40 38.19 -0.78
N GLU A 112 15.89 39.40 -0.96
CA GLU A 112 15.44 39.89 -2.26
C GLU A 112 16.55 40.73 -2.90
N THR A 113 16.97 40.32 -4.09
CA THR A 113 17.96 41.05 -4.89
C THR A 113 17.54 41.00 -6.36
N ASP A 114 17.44 42.18 -7.00
CA ASP A 114 17.07 42.32 -8.42
C ASP A 114 15.75 41.61 -8.81
N GLY A 115 14.75 41.64 -7.92
CA GLY A 115 13.45 41.01 -8.16
C GLY A 115 13.46 39.48 -8.03
N VAL A 116 14.56 38.89 -7.53
CA VAL A 116 14.70 37.46 -7.27
C VAL A 116 14.78 37.22 -5.77
N THR A 117 13.94 36.34 -5.27
CA THR A 117 14.01 35.88 -3.87
C THR A 117 15.00 34.70 -3.74
N ILE A 118 16.09 34.94 -3.01
CA ILE A 118 17.11 33.93 -2.74
C ILE A 118 16.88 33.35 -1.34
N LYS A 119 16.85 32.00 -1.24
CA LYS A 119 16.71 31.27 0.02
C LYS A 119 17.88 30.30 0.17
N ALA A 120 18.57 30.39 1.30
CA ALA A 120 19.63 29.45 1.64
C ALA A 120 19.19 28.53 2.78
N GLU A 121 19.45 27.25 2.62
CA GLU A 121 19.20 26.22 3.65
C GLU A 121 20.41 25.28 3.72
N THR A 122 20.91 25.04 4.95
CA THR A 122 22.03 24.14 5.19
C THR A 122 21.61 23.05 6.18
N LYS A 123 21.75 21.79 5.78
CA LYS A 123 21.44 20.63 6.61
C LYS A 123 22.73 19.94 7.04
N LEU A 124 22.84 19.68 8.34
CA LEU A 124 23.91 18.88 8.92
C LEU A 124 23.39 17.49 9.22
N TYR A 125 24.19 16.48 8.90
CA TYR A 125 23.86 15.07 9.13
C TYR A 125 24.90 14.44 10.04
N LYS A 126 24.44 13.63 11.01
CA LYS A 126 25.31 12.77 11.81
C LYS A 126 25.25 11.33 11.32
N LYS A 127 26.37 10.62 11.37
CA LYS A 127 26.41 9.19 11.05
C LYS A 127 25.81 8.40 12.21
N VAL A 128 24.91 7.47 11.87
CA VAL A 128 24.22 6.57 12.81
C VAL A 128 24.32 5.14 12.29
N PRO A 129 24.03 4.11 13.11
CA PRO A 129 23.86 2.75 12.60
C PRO A 129 22.80 2.71 11.50
N SER A 130 23.05 1.92 10.44
CA SER A 130 22.14 1.80 9.32
C SER A 130 20.73 1.41 9.76
N TYR A 131 19.73 2.14 9.31
CA TYR A 131 18.32 1.85 9.59
C TYR A 131 17.45 1.98 8.33
N GLU A 132 16.31 1.30 8.34
CA GLU A 132 15.35 1.35 7.26
C GLU A 132 14.54 2.65 7.30
N MET A 133 14.50 3.35 6.17
CA MET A 133 13.64 4.53 6.01
C MET A 133 12.27 4.12 5.46
N ARG A 134 11.23 4.76 5.97
CA ARG A 134 9.90 4.62 5.37
C ARG A 134 9.91 5.22 3.96
N MET A 135 9.27 4.52 3.05
CA MET A 135 9.00 4.97 1.69
C MET A 135 7.50 5.16 1.50
N ASP A 136 7.10 6.20 0.81
CA ASP A 136 5.75 6.35 0.29
C ASP A 136 5.56 5.51 -0.99
N LEU A 137 4.31 5.32 -1.40
CA LEU A 137 3.99 4.48 -2.55
C LEU A 137 4.62 4.98 -3.85
N ASP A 138 4.62 6.30 -4.08
CA ASP A 138 5.23 6.90 -5.28
C ASP A 138 6.74 6.62 -5.35
N SER A 139 7.44 6.76 -4.22
CA SER A 139 8.87 6.43 -4.12
C SER A 139 9.15 4.95 -4.35
N MET A 140 8.27 4.06 -3.86
CA MET A 140 8.36 2.62 -4.11
C MET A 140 8.20 2.30 -5.59
N ILE A 141 7.17 2.85 -6.24
CA ILE A 141 6.89 2.68 -7.67
C ILE A 141 8.09 3.12 -8.51
N LYS A 142 8.58 4.35 -8.31
CA LYS A 142 9.76 4.89 -9.02
C LYS A 142 11.00 4.02 -8.84
N ARG A 143 11.19 3.44 -7.65
CA ARG A 143 12.33 2.56 -7.37
C ARG A 143 12.19 1.21 -8.05
N ILE A 144 11.00 0.60 -8.04
CA ILE A 144 10.70 -0.65 -8.73
C ILE A 144 10.95 -0.50 -10.23
N GLU A 145 10.48 0.61 -10.81
CA GLU A 145 10.67 0.95 -12.23
C GLU A 145 12.16 1.15 -12.55
N LYS A 146 12.84 2.05 -11.81
CA LYS A 146 14.27 2.37 -12.02
C LYS A 146 15.18 1.15 -11.90
N LYS A 147 14.83 0.19 -11.06
CA LYS A 147 15.61 -1.03 -10.81
C LYS A 147 15.16 -2.21 -11.66
N HIS A 148 14.16 -2.02 -12.54
CA HIS A 148 13.58 -3.05 -13.38
C HIS A 148 13.18 -4.33 -12.60
N ILE A 149 12.71 -4.15 -11.36
CA ILE A 149 12.33 -5.27 -10.49
C ILE A 149 11.05 -5.92 -10.99
N LEU A 150 10.14 -5.13 -11.52
CA LEU A 150 8.87 -5.56 -12.09
C LEU A 150 8.59 -4.70 -13.33
N THR A 151 8.14 -5.33 -14.40
CA THR A 151 7.63 -4.62 -15.58
C THR A 151 6.15 -4.36 -15.35
N ILE A 152 5.80 -3.10 -15.07
CA ILE A 152 4.41 -2.66 -14.93
C ILE A 152 3.94 -2.17 -16.30
N ASP A 153 2.74 -2.62 -16.72
CA ASP A 153 2.13 -2.15 -17.96
C ASP A 153 1.95 -0.61 -17.89
N HIS A 154 2.45 0.07 -18.92
CA HIS A 154 2.35 1.53 -19.03
C HIS A 154 0.90 2.07 -19.00
N ASN A 155 -0.08 1.25 -19.33
CA ASN A 155 -1.49 1.61 -19.24
C ASN A 155 -2.04 1.61 -17.81
N ILE A 156 -1.43 0.86 -16.91
CA ILE A 156 -1.82 0.77 -15.48
C ILE A 156 -1.09 1.83 -14.65
N PHE A 157 0.10 2.22 -15.07
CA PHE A 157 1.01 3.12 -14.33
C PHE A 157 0.39 4.50 -13.99
N PRO A 158 -0.33 5.19 -14.90
CA PRO A 158 -0.97 6.46 -14.59
C PRO A 158 -2.05 6.37 -13.51
N ALA A 159 -2.69 5.22 -13.36
CA ALA A 159 -3.72 5.00 -12.36
C ALA A 159 -3.14 4.77 -10.94
N LEU A 160 -1.84 4.49 -10.82
CA LEU A 160 -1.14 4.27 -9.55
C LEU A 160 -0.43 5.55 -9.03
N LYS A 161 -0.32 6.58 -9.85
CA LYS A 161 0.21 7.92 -9.50
C LYS A 161 -0.90 8.85 -9.07
#